data_6529a915870859e223882f03ba1515e7
#
_entry.id   6529a915870859e223882f03ba1515e7
#
_cell.length_a   1.000
_cell.length_b   1.000
_cell.length_c   1.000
_cell.angle_alpha   90.00
_cell.angle_beta   90.00
_cell.angle_gamma   90.00
#
_symmetry.space_group_name_H-M   'P 1'
#
loop_
_entity.id
_entity.type
_entity.pdbx_description
1 polymer ?
#
loop_
_entity_poly.entity_id
_entity_poly.type
_entity_poly.pdbx_seq_one_letter_code
_entity_poly.pdbx_strand_id
1 'polypeptide(L)'
;MQTSAKIKMIGVLLLSVFWLLAGPASGQTDNQDLIAKGQYIFAVAGGCACHSEPKKAANAGARAFPIPTGKVYSTNITPDKDTGLGNWTDQQIIDAIVKGVRRDGSKLLPVMPFEKYSGMAEEDLKALVAYLRTLKPVKKATPELKSWAPFTRSIGARLYLAVFGRFAATPTQPPKSGVERGRYLVEHVAICGDCHTPRNFAGAPNRVLYMAGVTEKASPLGEGVPNITPDKETGIGDWKRDDMVELLKSGIKADLDNVQGLMLEVIQGAGHGYKDMTKEDMLAIADYLKSIPVIKNKVK
;
A
#
# COMPACT_ATOMS: atom_id res chain seq x y z
N MET A 1 -9.23 80.99 60.09
CA MET A 1 -9.12 79.57 60.42
C MET A 1 -9.44 78.77 59.10
N GLN A 2 -8.42 78.33 58.46
CA GLN A 2 -8.50 77.60 57.15
C GLN A 2 -8.38 76.14 57.44
N THR A 3 -9.36 75.36 57.04
CA THR A 3 -9.30 73.87 57.00
C THR A 3 -9.04 73.42 55.61
N SER A 4 -7.83 72.87 55.36
CA SER A 4 -7.38 72.29 54.11
C SER A 4 -7.94 70.85 53.97
N ALA A 5 -8.73 70.57 52.93
CA ALA A 5 -9.18 69.23 52.57
C ALA A 5 -8.16 68.56 51.62
N LYS A 6 -7.57 67.50 52.10
CA LYS A 6 -6.70 66.64 51.28
C LYS A 6 -7.52 65.66 50.43
N ILE A 7 -7.50 65.83 49.11
CA ILE A 7 -8.06 64.86 48.14
C ILE A 7 -7.07 63.71 47.95
N LYS A 8 -7.45 62.49 48.32
CA LYS A 8 -6.72 61.28 48.02
C LYS A 8 -7.13 60.82 46.65
N MET A 9 -6.22 60.89 45.71
CA MET A 9 -6.36 60.23 44.41
C MET A 9 -6.12 58.74 44.58
N ILE A 10 -7.16 57.94 44.35
CA ILE A 10 -7.07 56.46 44.24
C ILE A 10 -6.76 56.12 42.75
N GLY A 11 -5.53 55.68 42.50
CA GLY A 11 -5.12 55.20 41.23
C GLY A 11 -5.74 53.81 40.96
N VAL A 12 -6.64 53.71 40.00
CA VAL A 12 -7.18 52.46 39.54
C VAL A 12 -6.18 51.87 38.50
N LEU A 13 -5.48 50.82 38.91
CA LEU A 13 -4.59 50.05 38.02
C LEU A 13 -5.45 49.11 37.18
N LEU A 14 -5.71 49.46 35.92
CA LEU A 14 -6.31 48.56 34.92
C LEU A 14 -5.28 47.52 34.46
N LEU A 15 -5.34 46.32 35.03
CA LEU A 15 -4.66 45.14 34.54
C LEU A 15 -5.41 44.65 33.29
N SER A 16 -4.94 45.03 32.10
CA SER A 16 -5.36 44.46 30.85
C SER A 16 -4.78 43.03 30.71
N VAL A 17 -5.61 42.04 31.04
CA VAL A 17 -5.31 40.63 30.75
C VAL A 17 -5.43 40.43 29.25
N PHE A 18 -4.29 40.41 28.53
CA PHE A 18 -4.22 39.96 27.15
C PHE A 18 -4.38 38.44 27.14
N TRP A 19 -5.58 37.96 26.86
CA TRP A 19 -5.81 36.58 26.50
C TRP A 19 -5.23 36.38 25.09
N LEU A 20 -4.00 35.84 24.99
CA LEU A 20 -3.49 35.25 23.78
C LEU A 20 -4.36 34.02 23.47
N LEU A 21 -5.37 34.18 22.63
CA LEU A 21 -6.03 33.11 21.93
C LEU A 21 -5.01 32.51 20.92
N ALA A 22 -4.17 31.59 21.42
CA ALA A 22 -3.43 30.72 20.54
C ALA A 22 -4.47 29.78 19.90
N GLY A 23 -4.98 30.15 18.73
CA GLY A 23 -5.75 29.26 17.90
C GLY A 23 -4.86 28.04 17.55
N PRO A 24 -5.44 26.84 17.39
CA PRO A 24 -4.65 25.69 16.93
C PRO A 24 -3.99 26.05 15.61
N ALA A 25 -2.67 25.85 15.55
CA ALA A 25 -1.91 26.12 14.34
C ALA A 25 -2.47 25.21 13.22
N SER A 26 -3.10 25.81 12.21
CA SER A 26 -3.74 25.09 11.08
C SER A 26 -2.83 24.07 10.42
N GLY A 27 -1.53 24.33 10.37
CA GLY A 27 -0.54 23.42 9.79
C GLY A 27 -0.30 22.12 10.58
N GLN A 28 -0.70 22.04 11.86
CA GLN A 28 -0.54 20.81 12.65
C GLN A 28 -1.70 19.84 12.42
N THR A 29 -2.91 20.36 12.24
CA THR A 29 -4.10 19.57 11.90
C THR A 29 -3.97 19.00 10.48
N ASP A 30 -3.54 19.81 9.51
CA ASP A 30 -3.33 19.37 8.12
C ASP A 30 -2.32 18.22 8.01
N ASN A 31 -1.25 18.24 8.81
CA ASN A 31 -0.26 17.17 8.82
C ASN A 31 -0.79 15.89 9.47
N GLN A 32 -1.61 15.98 10.52
CA GLN A 32 -2.21 14.81 11.16
C GLN A 32 -3.22 14.13 10.25
N ASP A 33 -4.05 14.90 9.55
CA ASP A 33 -5.01 14.37 8.57
C ASP A 33 -4.31 13.68 7.40
N LEU A 34 -3.21 14.26 6.92
CA LEU A 34 -2.38 13.65 5.88
C LEU A 34 -1.79 12.31 6.33
N ILE A 35 -1.27 12.23 7.55
CA ILE A 35 -0.72 10.99 8.12
C ILE A 35 -1.82 9.95 8.32
N ALA A 36 -3.00 10.33 8.82
CA ALA A 36 -4.14 9.43 9.00
C ALA A 36 -4.63 8.86 7.65
N LYS A 37 -4.73 9.71 6.63
CA LYS A 37 -5.00 9.26 5.25
C LYS A 37 -3.92 8.30 4.76
N GLY A 38 -2.64 8.61 5.00
CA GLY A 38 -1.52 7.75 4.63
C GLY A 38 -1.55 6.38 5.31
N GLN A 39 -1.92 6.34 6.59
CA GLN A 39 -2.15 5.11 7.33
C GLN A 39 -3.26 4.26 6.70
N TYR A 40 -4.35 4.91 6.28
CA TYR A 40 -5.43 4.24 5.58
C TYR A 40 -4.97 3.64 4.23
N ILE A 41 -4.27 4.42 3.41
CA ILE A 41 -3.72 3.93 2.13
C ILE A 41 -2.70 2.78 2.35
N PHE A 42 -1.88 2.88 3.40
CA PHE A 42 -0.98 1.81 3.80
C PHE A 42 -1.74 0.52 4.16
N ALA A 43 -2.85 0.65 4.90
CA ALA A 43 -3.72 -0.49 5.23
C ALA A 43 -4.33 -1.13 3.97
N VAL A 44 -4.85 -0.31 3.04
CA VAL A 44 -5.38 -0.77 1.74
C VAL A 44 -4.30 -1.43 0.88
N ALA A 45 -3.04 -1.02 1.00
CA ALA A 45 -1.90 -1.70 0.38
C ALA A 45 -1.45 -2.98 1.14
N GLY A 46 -2.31 -3.53 2.00
CA GLY A 46 -2.04 -4.74 2.78
C GLY A 46 -0.93 -4.57 3.81
N GLY A 47 -0.78 -3.36 4.38
CA GLY A 47 0.26 -3.04 5.36
C GLY A 47 1.68 -3.18 4.81
N CYS A 48 1.84 -3.12 3.49
CA CYS A 48 3.11 -3.39 2.81
C CYS A 48 3.75 -4.72 3.25
N ALA A 49 2.95 -5.77 3.47
CA ALA A 49 3.37 -7.07 3.98
C ALA A 49 4.55 -7.69 3.22
N CYS A 50 4.67 -7.38 1.92
CA CYS A 50 5.82 -7.78 1.10
C CYS A 50 7.17 -7.24 1.64
N HIS A 51 7.16 -6.14 2.37
CA HIS A 51 8.35 -5.56 3.02
C HIS A 51 8.56 -6.04 4.46
N SER A 52 7.84 -7.08 4.87
CA SER A 52 7.97 -7.72 6.19
C SER A 52 8.37 -9.18 6.04
N GLU A 53 9.48 -9.58 6.63
CA GLU A 53 9.84 -11.00 6.74
C GLU A 53 8.97 -11.61 7.83
N PRO A 54 8.36 -12.81 7.61
CA PRO A 54 7.49 -13.44 8.61
C PRO A 54 8.15 -13.55 9.98
N LYS A 55 7.41 -13.18 11.03
CA LYS A 55 7.87 -13.23 12.45
C LYS A 55 9.10 -12.35 12.77
N LYS A 56 9.43 -11.40 11.92
CA LYS A 56 10.50 -10.42 12.12
C LYS A 56 9.93 -8.99 12.23
N ALA A 57 10.81 -8.01 12.33
CA ALA A 57 10.41 -6.61 12.41
C ALA A 57 9.63 -6.19 11.17
N ALA A 58 8.46 -5.57 11.39
CA ALA A 58 7.59 -5.09 10.34
C ALA A 58 8.29 -4.05 9.46
N ASN A 59 8.03 -4.11 8.16
CA ASN A 59 8.49 -3.16 7.14
C ASN A 59 10.03 -3.00 7.05
N ALA A 60 10.79 -3.86 7.73
CA ALA A 60 12.25 -3.83 7.71
C ALA A 60 12.88 -4.58 6.52
N GLY A 61 12.07 -5.05 5.58
CA GLY A 61 12.53 -5.73 4.36
C GLY A 61 13.06 -7.14 4.60
N ALA A 62 13.89 -7.60 3.66
CA ALA A 62 14.56 -8.90 3.62
C ALA A 62 13.65 -10.11 3.34
N ARG A 63 12.37 -9.93 2.98
CA ARG A 63 11.54 -11.01 2.47
C ARG A 63 12.06 -11.44 1.10
N ALA A 64 12.32 -12.73 0.93
CA ALA A 64 12.83 -13.30 -0.31
C ALA A 64 11.70 -13.55 -1.31
N PHE A 65 11.92 -13.17 -2.57
CA PHE A 65 11.03 -13.45 -3.69
C PHE A 65 11.82 -14.19 -4.78
N PRO A 66 11.33 -15.33 -5.27
CA PRO A 66 11.94 -16.02 -6.39
C PRO A 66 11.74 -15.20 -7.67
N ILE A 67 12.76 -15.21 -8.51
CA ILE A 67 12.72 -14.67 -9.87
C ILE A 67 13.31 -15.73 -10.81
N PRO A 68 13.05 -15.68 -12.13
CA PRO A 68 13.58 -16.68 -13.07
C PRO A 68 15.09 -16.86 -12.99
N THR A 69 15.84 -15.84 -12.59
CA THR A 69 17.30 -15.87 -12.49
C THR A 69 17.84 -16.07 -11.07
N GLY A 70 16.98 -16.26 -10.06
CA GLY A 70 17.44 -16.43 -8.68
C GLY A 70 16.48 -15.92 -7.62
N LYS A 71 16.95 -15.02 -6.73
CA LYS A 71 16.14 -14.44 -5.64
C LYS A 71 16.43 -12.95 -5.48
N VAL A 72 15.37 -12.17 -5.30
CA VAL A 72 15.44 -10.76 -4.88
C VAL A 72 14.84 -10.63 -3.48
N TYR A 73 15.29 -9.62 -2.75
CA TYR A 73 14.80 -9.34 -1.40
C TYR A 73 14.11 -7.98 -1.35
N SER A 74 13.01 -7.89 -0.63
CA SER A 74 12.34 -6.61 -0.37
C SER A 74 13.23 -5.67 0.43
N THR A 75 13.11 -4.38 0.16
CA THR A 75 13.90 -3.35 0.83
C THR A 75 13.29 -2.96 2.16
N ASN A 76 14.11 -2.43 3.07
CA ASN A 76 13.68 -1.78 4.28
C ASN A 76 12.97 -0.45 3.94
N ILE A 77 11.68 -0.34 4.26
CA ILE A 77 10.87 0.86 4.04
C ILE A 77 10.62 1.67 5.31
N THR A 78 11.28 1.32 6.43
CA THR A 78 11.25 2.15 7.63
C THR A 78 12.12 3.41 7.46
N PRO A 79 11.89 4.48 8.25
CA PRO A 79 12.69 5.70 8.15
C PRO A 79 14.08 5.59 8.81
N ASP A 80 14.68 4.40 8.82
CA ASP A 80 16.08 4.23 9.22
C ASP A 80 17.01 4.95 8.21
N LYS A 81 17.94 5.74 8.72
CA LYS A 81 18.81 6.57 7.89
C LYS A 81 19.86 5.77 7.11
N ASP A 82 20.34 4.68 7.67
CA ASP A 82 21.43 3.90 7.08
C ASP A 82 20.92 2.84 6.09
N THR A 83 19.82 2.16 6.44
CA THR A 83 19.36 0.96 5.74
C THR A 83 17.97 1.08 5.14
N GLY A 84 17.21 2.13 5.48
CA GLY A 84 15.83 2.37 5.05
C GLY A 84 15.65 3.64 4.23
N LEU A 85 14.50 4.28 4.40
CA LEU A 85 14.08 5.47 3.65
C LEU A 85 14.48 6.80 4.32
N GLY A 86 15.15 6.79 5.49
CA GLY A 86 15.37 7.98 6.31
C GLY A 86 16.12 9.11 5.61
N ASN A 87 17.04 8.79 4.71
CA ASN A 87 17.82 9.75 3.93
C ASN A 87 17.28 9.99 2.51
N TRP A 88 16.08 9.48 2.16
CA TRP A 88 15.45 9.72 0.88
C TRP A 88 14.57 10.98 0.95
N THR A 89 14.46 11.73 -0.13
CA THR A 89 13.42 12.76 -0.25
C THR A 89 12.06 12.10 -0.50
N ASP A 90 10.97 12.81 -0.22
CA ASP A 90 9.62 12.28 -0.48
C ASP A 90 9.42 11.98 -1.96
N GLN A 91 9.93 12.83 -2.85
CA GLN A 91 9.86 12.60 -4.29
C GLN A 91 10.65 11.34 -4.71
N GLN A 92 11.80 11.06 -4.10
CA GLN A 92 12.55 9.82 -4.37
C GLN A 92 11.78 8.57 -3.92
N ILE A 93 11.04 8.64 -2.81
CA ILE A 93 10.17 7.55 -2.36
C ILE A 93 9.01 7.36 -3.35
N ILE A 94 8.34 8.45 -3.76
CA ILE A 94 7.28 8.41 -4.77
C ILE A 94 7.82 7.83 -6.08
N ASP A 95 8.96 8.27 -6.58
CA ASP A 95 9.56 7.76 -7.81
C ASP A 95 9.90 6.26 -7.72
N ALA A 96 10.30 5.78 -6.55
CA ALA A 96 10.50 4.34 -6.33
C ALA A 96 9.17 3.57 -6.40
N ILE A 97 8.10 4.11 -5.83
CA ILE A 97 6.77 3.48 -5.83
C ILE A 97 6.17 3.44 -7.24
N VAL A 98 6.21 4.54 -8.01
CA VAL A 98 5.46 4.65 -9.27
C VAL A 98 6.31 4.47 -10.54
N LYS A 99 7.62 4.69 -10.46
CA LYS A 99 8.56 4.58 -11.60
C LYS A 99 9.60 3.48 -11.45
N GLY A 100 9.68 2.87 -10.26
CA GLY A 100 10.71 1.89 -9.94
C GLY A 100 12.13 2.46 -10.03
N VAL A 101 12.33 3.72 -9.65
CA VAL A 101 13.63 4.39 -9.66
C VAL A 101 14.13 4.53 -8.23
N ARG A 102 15.31 3.98 -7.94
CA ARG A 102 15.94 4.10 -6.63
C ARG A 102 16.62 5.47 -6.46
N ARG A 103 16.99 5.81 -5.22
CA ARG A 103 17.71 7.05 -4.90
C ARG A 103 18.98 7.25 -5.71
N ASP A 104 19.70 6.17 -6.02
CA ASP A 104 20.92 6.18 -6.83
C ASP A 104 20.67 6.20 -8.35
N GLY A 105 19.42 6.34 -8.79
CA GLY A 105 19.00 6.30 -10.19
C GLY A 105 18.90 4.91 -10.80
N SER A 106 19.27 3.85 -10.08
CA SER A 106 19.13 2.47 -10.56
C SER A 106 17.67 2.03 -10.57
N LYS A 107 17.35 1.02 -11.40
CA LYS A 107 15.98 0.48 -11.49
C LYS A 107 15.74 -0.61 -10.44
N LEU A 108 14.53 -0.60 -9.87
CA LEU A 108 14.00 -1.73 -9.15
C LEU A 108 13.70 -2.87 -10.13
N LEU A 109 13.73 -4.10 -9.63
CA LEU A 109 13.16 -5.24 -10.37
C LEU A 109 11.64 -5.16 -10.30
N PRO A 110 10.91 -5.55 -11.37
CA PRO A 110 9.45 -5.49 -11.44
C PRO A 110 8.74 -6.57 -10.59
N VAL A 111 9.44 -7.12 -9.61
CA VAL A 111 8.86 -7.84 -8.46
C VAL A 111 8.21 -6.85 -7.49
N MET A 112 8.78 -5.65 -7.34
CA MET A 112 8.04 -4.51 -6.82
C MET A 112 7.12 -4.01 -7.93
N PRO A 113 5.80 -4.07 -7.79
CA PRO A 113 4.86 -3.82 -8.90
C PRO A 113 4.60 -2.32 -9.13
N PHE A 114 5.68 -1.55 -9.27
CA PHE A 114 5.63 -0.10 -9.45
C PHE A 114 4.83 0.33 -10.69
N GLU A 115 4.73 -0.54 -11.72
CA GLU A 115 3.89 -0.29 -12.88
C GLU A 115 2.39 -0.27 -12.53
N LYS A 116 1.97 -1.02 -11.51
CA LYS A 116 0.59 -0.98 -10.99
C LYS A 116 0.39 0.27 -10.14
N TYR A 117 1.32 0.53 -9.25
CA TYR A 117 1.28 1.71 -8.39
C TYR A 117 1.40 3.03 -9.17
N SER A 118 1.84 3.02 -10.45
CA SER A 118 1.86 4.24 -11.27
C SER A 118 0.49 4.90 -11.44
N GLY A 119 -0.60 4.14 -11.29
CA GLY A 119 -1.97 4.66 -11.29
C GLY A 119 -2.48 5.16 -9.93
N MET A 120 -1.66 5.12 -8.86
CA MET A 120 -2.04 5.74 -7.59
C MET A 120 -2.13 7.26 -7.74
N ALA A 121 -3.12 7.87 -7.07
CA ALA A 121 -3.30 9.30 -7.06
C ALA A 121 -2.15 10.02 -6.32
N GLU A 122 -1.76 11.20 -6.80
CA GLU A 122 -0.71 12.01 -6.17
C GLU A 122 -1.02 12.31 -4.69
N GLU A 123 -2.28 12.60 -4.41
CA GLU A 123 -2.77 12.86 -3.05
C GLU A 123 -2.55 11.64 -2.13
N ASP A 124 -2.84 10.43 -2.60
CA ASP A 124 -2.65 9.19 -1.86
C ASP A 124 -1.17 8.83 -1.70
N LEU A 125 -0.35 9.10 -2.73
CA LEU A 125 1.10 8.90 -2.66
C LEU A 125 1.76 9.83 -1.63
N LYS A 126 1.39 11.12 -1.61
CA LYS A 126 1.88 12.08 -0.61
C LYS A 126 1.49 11.66 0.81
N ALA A 127 0.24 11.24 0.99
CA ALA A 127 -0.25 10.73 2.27
C ALA A 127 0.49 9.46 2.71
N LEU A 128 0.67 8.49 1.81
CA LEU A 128 1.42 7.27 2.09
C LEU A 128 2.85 7.57 2.53
N VAL A 129 3.55 8.46 1.84
CA VAL A 129 4.92 8.86 2.22
C VAL A 129 4.94 9.53 3.58
N ALA A 130 4.00 10.43 3.87
CA ALA A 130 3.88 11.05 5.20
C ALA A 130 3.73 10.00 6.31
N TYR A 131 2.89 8.98 6.10
CA TYR A 131 2.74 7.88 7.04
C TYR A 131 4.01 7.02 7.16
N LEU A 132 4.67 6.66 6.05
CA LEU A 132 5.92 5.88 6.09
C LEU A 132 7.01 6.56 6.92
N ARG A 133 7.04 7.90 6.96
CA ARG A 133 7.94 8.69 7.81
C ARG A 133 7.67 8.52 9.30
N THR A 134 6.47 8.13 9.70
CA THR A 134 6.10 7.90 11.11
C THR A 134 6.41 6.50 11.62
N LEU A 135 6.75 5.57 10.74
CA LEU A 135 7.08 4.19 11.14
C LEU A 135 8.29 4.17 12.08
N LYS A 136 8.32 3.18 12.97
CA LYS A 136 9.48 2.97 13.86
C LYS A 136 10.72 2.61 13.03
N PRO A 137 11.83 3.35 13.11
CA PRO A 137 13.06 3.02 12.41
C PRO A 137 13.59 1.66 12.84
N VAL A 138 13.98 0.83 11.89
CA VAL A 138 14.61 -0.49 12.13
C VAL A 138 15.88 -0.55 11.30
N LYS A 139 17.03 -0.67 11.94
CA LYS A 139 18.32 -0.84 11.25
C LYS A 139 18.46 -2.27 10.77
N LYS A 140 18.20 -2.51 9.49
CA LYS A 140 18.30 -3.82 8.84
C LYS A 140 18.70 -3.65 7.37
N ALA A 141 19.90 -4.09 7.02
CA ALA A 141 20.36 -4.08 5.64
C ALA A 141 19.56 -5.06 4.77
N THR A 142 19.22 -4.64 3.58
CA THR A 142 18.60 -5.52 2.57
C THR A 142 19.66 -6.48 2.02
N PRO A 143 19.44 -7.80 2.01
CA PRO A 143 20.36 -8.73 1.38
C PRO A 143 20.55 -8.43 -0.11
N GLU A 144 21.71 -8.74 -0.63
CA GLU A 144 22.02 -8.54 -2.04
C GLU A 144 21.18 -9.44 -2.95
N LEU A 145 20.95 -8.97 -4.17
CA LEU A 145 20.32 -9.78 -5.23
C LEU A 145 21.18 -11.03 -5.51
N LYS A 146 20.57 -12.20 -5.34
CA LYS A 146 21.16 -13.48 -5.71
C LYS A 146 20.62 -13.89 -7.08
N SER A 147 21.44 -13.74 -8.14
CA SER A 147 21.09 -14.07 -9.51
C SER A 147 22.28 -14.71 -10.22
N TRP A 148 22.01 -15.80 -10.96
CA TRP A 148 23.01 -16.43 -11.82
C TRP A 148 23.25 -15.63 -13.13
N ALA A 149 22.28 -14.80 -13.54
CA ALA A 149 22.41 -13.97 -14.72
C ALA A 149 23.01 -12.61 -14.33
N PRO A 150 24.18 -12.25 -14.89
CA PRO A 150 24.76 -10.92 -14.71
C PRO A 150 23.81 -9.88 -15.32
N PHE A 151 23.90 -8.64 -14.84
CA PHE A 151 23.10 -7.52 -15.35
C PHE A 151 21.56 -7.67 -15.22
N THR A 152 21.06 -8.63 -14.42
CA THR A 152 19.60 -8.83 -14.18
C THR A 152 18.90 -7.53 -13.82
N ARG A 153 19.49 -6.71 -12.96
CA ARG A 153 18.91 -5.43 -12.53
C ARG A 153 19.03 -4.34 -13.59
N SER A 154 20.15 -4.27 -14.30
CA SER A 154 20.43 -3.16 -15.22
C SER A 154 19.81 -3.36 -16.60
N ILE A 155 20.08 -4.48 -17.24
CA ILE A 155 19.62 -4.78 -18.60
C ILE A 155 18.31 -5.59 -18.56
N GLY A 156 18.26 -6.65 -17.74
CA GLY A 156 17.10 -7.52 -17.65
C GLY A 156 15.82 -6.80 -17.24
N ALA A 157 15.88 -5.94 -16.21
CA ALA A 157 14.72 -5.17 -15.80
C ALA A 157 14.24 -4.19 -16.88
N ARG A 158 15.16 -3.54 -17.60
CA ARG A 158 14.80 -2.62 -18.70
C ARG A 158 14.16 -3.36 -19.87
N LEU A 159 14.72 -4.49 -20.27
CA LEU A 159 14.17 -5.31 -21.36
C LEU A 159 12.79 -5.85 -20.98
N TYR A 160 12.64 -6.38 -19.76
CA TYR A 160 11.36 -6.82 -19.25
C TYR A 160 10.30 -5.70 -19.32
N LEU A 161 10.62 -4.50 -18.83
CA LEU A 161 9.70 -3.38 -18.85
C LEU A 161 9.38 -2.88 -20.26
N ALA A 162 10.33 -2.94 -21.18
CA ALA A 162 10.09 -2.57 -22.58
C ALA A 162 9.06 -3.51 -23.26
N VAL A 163 9.07 -4.80 -22.90
CA VAL A 163 8.18 -5.81 -23.49
C VAL A 163 6.85 -5.92 -22.73
N PHE A 164 6.91 -5.98 -21.39
CA PHE A 164 5.79 -6.34 -20.55
C PHE A 164 5.25 -5.17 -19.72
N GLY A 165 6.04 -4.12 -19.48
CA GLY A 165 5.66 -2.99 -18.64
C GLY A 165 4.42 -2.27 -19.14
N ARG A 166 3.56 -1.87 -18.20
CA ARG A 166 2.36 -1.07 -18.46
C ARG A 166 2.18 -0.08 -17.31
N PHE A 167 2.36 1.17 -17.64
CA PHE A 167 2.22 2.27 -16.71
C PHE A 167 0.90 2.98 -16.95
N ALA A 168 0.15 3.24 -15.90
CA ALA A 168 -0.99 4.13 -15.92
C ALA A 168 -0.53 5.58 -15.69
N ALA A 169 -1.36 6.53 -16.10
CA ALA A 169 -1.16 7.91 -15.71
C ALA A 169 -1.53 8.08 -14.23
N THR A 170 -0.69 8.77 -13.47
CA THR A 170 -0.95 9.12 -12.08
C THR A 170 -2.02 10.22 -12.03
N PRO A 171 -3.23 9.97 -11.51
CA PRO A 171 -4.25 11.00 -11.38
C PRO A 171 -3.92 11.91 -10.19
N THR A 172 -4.45 13.14 -10.19
CA THR A 172 -4.25 14.07 -9.07
C THR A 172 -5.00 13.60 -7.82
N GLN A 173 -6.26 13.13 -8.00
CA GLN A 173 -7.14 12.66 -6.92
C GLN A 173 -7.69 11.28 -7.23
N PRO A 174 -7.93 10.44 -6.20
CA PRO A 174 -8.55 9.14 -6.39
C PRO A 174 -10.06 9.29 -6.66
N PRO A 175 -10.69 8.32 -7.35
CA PRO A 175 -12.14 8.23 -7.42
C PRO A 175 -12.74 8.12 -6.01
N LYS A 176 -13.91 8.75 -5.78
CA LYS A 176 -14.49 8.87 -4.44
C LYS A 176 -15.34 7.67 -4.01
N SER A 177 -16.04 7.03 -4.95
CA SER A 177 -17.02 5.96 -4.62
C SER A 177 -17.33 5.07 -5.81
N GLY A 178 -18.12 4.01 -5.56
CA GLY A 178 -18.66 3.11 -6.58
C GLY A 178 -17.60 2.23 -7.25
N VAL A 179 -17.98 1.64 -8.40
CA VAL A 179 -17.13 0.70 -9.15
C VAL A 179 -15.78 1.30 -9.54
N GLU A 180 -15.73 2.60 -9.89
CA GLU A 180 -14.49 3.30 -10.22
C GLU A 180 -13.54 3.39 -9.01
N ARG A 181 -14.08 3.62 -7.79
CA ARG A 181 -13.30 3.55 -6.55
C ARG A 181 -12.77 2.13 -6.33
N GLY A 182 -13.62 1.13 -6.52
CA GLY A 182 -13.23 -0.28 -6.43
C GLY A 182 -12.13 -0.64 -7.42
N ARG A 183 -12.26 -0.20 -8.68
CA ARG A 183 -11.24 -0.38 -9.71
C ARG A 183 -9.90 0.23 -9.29
N TYR A 184 -9.92 1.48 -8.84
CA TYR A 184 -8.73 2.17 -8.37
C TYR A 184 -8.03 1.42 -7.23
N LEU A 185 -8.80 0.98 -6.23
CA LEU A 185 -8.25 0.24 -5.10
C LEU A 185 -7.67 -1.11 -5.53
N VAL A 186 -8.39 -1.87 -6.36
CA VAL A 186 -7.98 -3.21 -6.80
C VAL A 186 -6.79 -3.18 -7.75
N GLU A 187 -6.74 -2.20 -8.67
CA GLU A 187 -5.73 -2.15 -9.72
C GLU A 187 -4.46 -1.41 -9.29
N HIS A 188 -4.58 -0.41 -8.39
CA HIS A 188 -3.51 0.54 -8.14
C HIS A 188 -3.08 0.65 -6.68
N VAL A 189 -3.86 0.18 -5.70
CA VAL A 189 -3.51 0.27 -4.28
C VAL A 189 -3.32 -1.10 -3.66
N ALA A 190 -4.37 -1.93 -3.63
CA ALA A 190 -4.33 -3.31 -3.13
C ALA A 190 -3.67 -4.27 -4.12
N ILE A 191 -3.66 -3.94 -5.42
CA ILE A 191 -3.04 -4.69 -6.52
C ILE A 191 -3.37 -6.18 -6.53
N CYS A 192 -4.64 -6.53 -6.32
CA CYS A 192 -5.11 -7.93 -6.18
C CYS A 192 -4.66 -8.82 -7.33
N GLY A 193 -4.66 -8.27 -8.56
CA GLY A 193 -4.21 -8.98 -9.77
C GLY A 193 -2.73 -9.38 -9.75
N ASP A 194 -1.89 -8.84 -8.87
CA ASP A 194 -0.49 -9.22 -8.83
C ASP A 194 -0.29 -10.65 -8.26
N CYS A 195 -1.09 -11.02 -7.27
CA CYS A 195 -1.11 -12.38 -6.71
C CYS A 195 -2.09 -13.30 -7.44
N HIS A 196 -3.27 -12.78 -7.84
CA HIS A 196 -4.35 -13.58 -8.39
C HIS A 196 -4.28 -13.81 -9.91
N THR A 197 -3.17 -13.45 -10.56
CA THR A 197 -2.95 -13.69 -12.01
C THR A 197 -1.76 -14.62 -12.24
N PRO A 198 -1.90 -15.69 -13.00
CA PRO A 198 -0.77 -16.55 -13.34
C PRO A 198 0.31 -15.78 -14.12
N ARG A 199 1.55 -16.21 -13.97
CA ARG A 199 2.68 -15.61 -14.68
C ARG A 199 3.23 -16.57 -15.74
N ASN A 200 3.73 -16.03 -16.83
CA ASN A 200 4.44 -16.82 -17.86
C ASN A 200 5.89 -17.13 -17.40
N PHE A 201 6.63 -17.86 -18.23
CA PHE A 201 8.02 -18.23 -17.94
C PHE A 201 8.98 -17.04 -17.72
N ALA A 202 8.65 -15.87 -18.26
CA ALA A 202 9.42 -14.63 -18.05
C ALA A 202 9.01 -13.88 -16.75
N GLY A 203 8.04 -14.42 -15.98
CA GLY A 203 7.50 -13.79 -14.78
C GLY A 203 6.45 -12.71 -15.07
N ALA A 204 6.05 -12.51 -16.33
CA ALA A 204 5.04 -11.53 -16.70
C ALA A 204 3.62 -12.05 -16.48
N PRO A 205 2.65 -11.21 -16.04
CA PRO A 205 1.28 -11.63 -15.80
C PRO A 205 0.59 -12.10 -17.09
N ASN A 206 -0.11 -13.22 -17.01
CA ASN A 206 -0.96 -13.72 -18.10
C ASN A 206 -2.28 -12.93 -18.13
N ARG A 207 -2.42 -12.03 -19.09
CA ARG A 207 -3.57 -11.13 -19.18
C ARG A 207 -4.88 -11.82 -19.56
N VAL A 208 -4.80 -12.98 -20.24
CA VAL A 208 -5.99 -13.78 -20.58
C VAL A 208 -6.61 -14.39 -19.32
N LEU A 209 -5.78 -14.70 -18.34
CA LEU A 209 -6.18 -15.27 -17.04
C LEU A 209 -6.09 -14.21 -15.92
N TYR A 210 -6.35 -12.94 -16.24
CA TYR A 210 -6.26 -11.86 -15.27
C TYR A 210 -7.23 -12.09 -14.11
N MET A 211 -6.70 -12.11 -12.87
CA MET A 211 -7.44 -12.41 -11.63
C MET A 211 -8.09 -13.80 -11.55
N ALA A 212 -7.76 -14.70 -12.49
CA ALA A 212 -8.37 -16.04 -12.54
C ALA A 212 -7.70 -17.06 -11.61
N GLY A 213 -6.79 -16.62 -10.75
CA GLY A 213 -6.11 -17.49 -9.79
C GLY A 213 -4.87 -18.20 -10.35
N VAL A 214 -4.10 -18.81 -9.45
CA VAL A 214 -2.81 -19.46 -9.75
C VAL A 214 -2.79 -20.84 -9.09
N THR A 215 -2.45 -21.89 -9.82
CA THR A 215 -2.27 -23.22 -9.22
C THR A 215 -1.04 -23.25 -8.31
N GLU A 216 -1.02 -24.12 -7.31
CA GLU A 216 0.11 -24.26 -6.38
C GLU A 216 1.45 -24.44 -7.11
N LYS A 217 1.49 -25.29 -8.13
CA LYS A 217 2.70 -25.55 -8.95
C LYS A 217 3.20 -24.33 -9.72
N ALA A 218 2.30 -23.43 -10.11
CA ALA A 218 2.65 -22.23 -10.86
C ALA A 218 2.86 -21.02 -9.95
N SER A 219 2.52 -21.13 -8.67
CA SER A 219 2.63 -20.05 -7.70
C SER A 219 4.08 -19.88 -7.23
N PRO A 220 4.66 -18.68 -7.35
CA PRO A 220 5.97 -18.40 -6.76
C PRO A 220 5.97 -18.44 -5.23
N LEU A 221 4.77 -18.47 -4.63
CA LEU A 221 4.57 -18.52 -3.18
C LEU A 221 4.48 -19.96 -2.65
N GLY A 222 4.40 -20.98 -3.55
CA GLY A 222 4.27 -22.39 -3.16
C GLY A 222 2.89 -22.76 -2.61
N GLU A 223 1.88 -21.91 -2.83
CA GLU A 223 0.49 -22.14 -2.44
C GLU A 223 -0.46 -21.71 -3.56
N GLY A 224 -1.60 -22.39 -3.68
CA GLY A 224 -2.63 -22.03 -4.67
C GLY A 224 -3.29 -20.70 -4.33
N VAL A 225 -3.48 -19.84 -5.31
CA VAL A 225 -4.16 -18.56 -5.18
C VAL A 225 -5.49 -18.62 -5.90
N PRO A 226 -6.64 -18.37 -5.25
CA PRO A 226 -7.95 -18.61 -5.83
C PRO A 226 -8.28 -17.65 -6.97
N ASN A 227 -9.20 -18.11 -7.84
CA ASN A 227 -9.86 -17.31 -8.85
C ASN A 227 -10.79 -16.29 -8.18
N ILE A 228 -10.60 -15.00 -8.43
CA ILE A 228 -11.44 -13.90 -7.90
C ILE A 228 -12.25 -13.20 -9.00
N THR A 229 -12.36 -13.82 -10.19
CA THR A 229 -13.32 -13.38 -11.21
C THR A 229 -14.74 -13.85 -10.86
N PRO A 230 -15.81 -13.24 -11.43
CA PRO A 230 -17.19 -13.61 -11.10
C PRO A 230 -17.65 -14.90 -11.78
N ASP A 231 -16.77 -15.89 -11.94
CA ASP A 231 -17.15 -17.24 -12.35
C ASP A 231 -17.81 -17.98 -11.19
N LYS A 232 -18.97 -18.61 -11.46
CA LYS A 232 -19.77 -19.27 -10.42
C LYS A 232 -19.17 -20.58 -9.92
N GLU A 233 -18.46 -21.30 -10.78
CA GLU A 233 -17.94 -22.62 -10.45
C GLU A 233 -16.54 -22.57 -9.82
N THR A 234 -15.70 -21.62 -10.26
CA THR A 234 -14.28 -21.59 -9.89
C THR A 234 -13.84 -20.30 -9.22
N GLY A 235 -14.71 -19.29 -9.21
CA GLY A 235 -14.42 -17.95 -8.67
C GLY A 235 -15.38 -17.50 -7.61
N ILE A 236 -15.65 -16.19 -7.58
CA ILE A 236 -16.51 -15.54 -6.60
C ILE A 236 -17.92 -15.25 -7.12
N GLY A 237 -18.38 -15.94 -8.21
CA GLY A 237 -19.63 -15.66 -8.88
C GLY A 237 -20.87 -15.74 -7.96
N ASP A 238 -20.91 -16.72 -7.07
CA ASP A 238 -22.03 -16.94 -6.14
C ASP A 238 -21.87 -16.22 -4.80
N TRP A 239 -20.72 -15.56 -4.55
CA TRP A 239 -20.50 -14.80 -3.32
C TRP A 239 -21.38 -13.55 -3.29
N LYS A 240 -21.91 -13.22 -2.11
CA LYS A 240 -22.61 -11.96 -1.87
C LYS A 240 -21.57 -10.84 -1.63
N ARG A 241 -22.00 -9.60 -1.74
CA ARG A 241 -21.15 -8.45 -1.42
C ARG A 241 -20.66 -8.49 0.04
N ASP A 242 -21.52 -8.89 0.97
CA ASP A 242 -21.17 -8.98 2.39
C ASP A 242 -20.18 -10.13 2.67
N ASP A 243 -20.18 -11.23 1.89
CA ASP A 243 -19.15 -12.27 1.99
C ASP A 243 -17.76 -11.71 1.64
N MET A 244 -17.70 -10.81 0.64
CA MET A 244 -16.45 -10.11 0.29
C MET A 244 -15.99 -9.15 1.39
N VAL A 245 -16.94 -8.44 2.01
CA VAL A 245 -16.64 -7.56 3.16
C VAL A 245 -16.10 -8.38 4.32
N GLU A 246 -16.76 -9.51 4.64
CA GLU A 246 -16.31 -10.41 5.72
C GLU A 246 -14.91 -10.97 5.45
N LEU A 247 -14.65 -11.41 4.21
CA LEU A 247 -13.33 -11.88 3.82
C LEU A 247 -12.25 -10.81 4.06
N LEU A 248 -12.47 -9.58 3.55
CA LEU A 248 -11.49 -8.51 3.66
C LEU A 248 -11.32 -8.01 5.10
N LYS A 249 -12.37 -8.12 5.92
CA LYS A 249 -12.39 -7.68 7.32
C LYS A 249 -11.77 -8.68 8.28
N SER A 250 -12.11 -9.96 8.15
CA SER A 250 -11.78 -10.99 9.12
C SER A 250 -10.95 -12.16 8.55
N GLY A 251 -10.93 -12.32 7.24
CA GLY A 251 -10.34 -13.48 6.56
C GLY A 251 -11.25 -14.69 6.48
N ILE A 252 -12.55 -14.54 6.78
CA ILE A 252 -13.53 -15.63 6.68
C ILE A 252 -14.12 -15.64 5.26
N LYS A 253 -14.06 -16.79 4.60
CA LYS A 253 -14.61 -17.02 3.27
C LYS A 253 -16.13 -17.29 3.31
N ALA A 254 -16.81 -17.24 2.17
CA ALA A 254 -18.25 -17.54 2.07
C ALA A 254 -18.63 -18.97 2.51
N ASP A 255 -17.70 -19.93 2.47
CA ASP A 255 -17.83 -21.29 2.98
C ASP A 255 -17.49 -21.44 4.46
N LEU A 256 -17.30 -20.33 5.17
CA LEU A 256 -16.93 -20.23 6.58
C LEU A 256 -15.52 -20.79 6.91
N ASP A 257 -14.71 -21.12 5.90
CA ASP A 257 -13.31 -21.46 6.08
C ASP A 257 -12.43 -20.18 6.15
N ASN A 258 -11.24 -20.28 6.69
CA ASN A 258 -10.34 -19.13 6.86
C ASN A 258 -9.29 -19.07 5.76
N VAL A 259 -8.93 -17.85 5.35
CA VAL A 259 -7.76 -17.64 4.51
C VAL A 259 -6.49 -17.90 5.30
N GLN A 260 -5.44 -18.28 4.58
CA GLN A 260 -4.12 -18.56 5.15
C GLN A 260 -3.03 -17.87 4.32
N GLY A 261 -1.78 -18.08 4.70
CA GLY A 261 -0.62 -17.63 3.95
C GLY A 261 -0.57 -16.10 3.79
N LEU A 262 -0.10 -15.65 2.62
CA LEU A 262 0.08 -14.23 2.36
C LEU A 262 -1.24 -13.45 2.36
N MET A 263 -2.37 -14.07 1.98
CA MET A 263 -3.67 -13.38 2.03
C MET A 263 -4.05 -13.01 3.46
N LEU A 264 -3.81 -13.87 4.44
CA LEU A 264 -4.00 -13.54 5.86
C LEU A 264 -3.06 -12.43 6.31
N GLU A 265 -1.80 -12.46 5.85
CA GLU A 265 -0.82 -11.43 6.17
C GLU A 265 -1.25 -10.04 5.67
N VAL A 266 -1.82 -9.91 4.46
CA VAL A 266 -2.30 -8.61 3.94
C VAL A 266 -3.61 -8.15 4.59
N ILE A 267 -4.47 -9.09 5.03
CA ILE A 267 -5.65 -8.75 5.79
C ILE A 267 -5.28 -8.20 7.17
N GLN A 268 -4.39 -8.85 7.88
CA GLN A 268 -3.95 -8.42 9.20
C GLN A 268 -2.99 -7.24 9.13
N GLY A 269 -2.13 -7.21 8.11
CA GLY A 269 -1.07 -6.25 7.90
C GLY A 269 0.00 -6.27 8.99
N ALA A 270 1.02 -5.46 8.81
CA ALA A 270 2.06 -5.22 9.83
C ALA A 270 1.59 -4.10 10.79
N GLY A 271 0.50 -4.35 11.54
CA GLY A 271 -0.21 -3.38 12.35
C GLY A 271 -1.49 -2.86 11.69
N HIS A 272 -1.44 -2.53 10.41
CA HIS A 272 -2.57 -2.07 9.59
C HIS A 272 -2.66 -2.87 8.31
N GLY A 273 -3.86 -3.33 7.94
CA GLY A 273 -4.11 -4.15 6.77
C GLY A 273 -5.54 -4.01 6.26
N TYR A 274 -5.98 -4.88 5.37
CA TYR A 274 -7.32 -4.82 4.77
C TYR A 274 -8.45 -4.76 5.81
N LYS A 275 -8.28 -5.36 6.98
CA LYS A 275 -9.23 -5.27 8.11
C LYS A 275 -9.57 -3.84 8.54
N ASP A 276 -8.69 -2.88 8.23
CA ASP A 276 -8.85 -1.46 8.59
C ASP A 276 -9.50 -0.63 7.47
N MET A 277 -9.85 -1.26 6.33
CA MET A 277 -10.63 -0.58 5.29
C MET A 277 -12.02 -0.20 5.78
N THR A 278 -12.56 0.86 5.21
CA THR A 278 -13.97 1.21 5.39
C THR A 278 -14.87 0.18 4.71
N LYS A 279 -16.08 -0.01 5.22
CA LYS A 279 -17.07 -0.90 4.59
C LYS A 279 -17.40 -0.45 3.17
N GLU A 280 -17.45 0.85 2.93
CA GLU A 280 -17.72 1.46 1.63
C GLU A 280 -16.66 1.06 0.60
N ASP A 281 -15.38 1.11 0.95
CA ASP A 281 -14.30 0.71 0.06
C ASP A 281 -14.26 -0.81 -0.16
N MET A 282 -14.54 -1.62 0.86
CA MET A 282 -14.70 -3.08 0.70
C MET A 282 -15.86 -3.42 -0.25
N LEU A 283 -17.00 -2.73 -0.14
CA LEU A 283 -18.15 -2.89 -1.04
C LEU A 283 -17.81 -2.41 -2.47
N ALA A 284 -17.07 -1.33 -2.62
CA ALA A 284 -16.60 -0.85 -3.93
C ALA A 284 -15.68 -1.88 -4.60
N ILE A 285 -14.77 -2.50 -3.85
CA ILE A 285 -13.93 -3.62 -4.31
C ILE A 285 -14.80 -4.79 -4.78
N ALA A 286 -15.80 -5.19 -3.97
CA ALA A 286 -16.71 -6.27 -4.32
C ALA A 286 -17.47 -5.96 -5.63
N ASP A 287 -17.99 -4.75 -5.78
CA ASP A 287 -18.71 -4.32 -6.98
C ASP A 287 -17.80 -4.34 -8.22
N TYR A 288 -16.56 -3.87 -8.09
CA TYR A 288 -15.61 -3.94 -9.18
C TYR A 288 -15.27 -5.38 -9.56
N LEU A 289 -14.94 -6.26 -8.60
CA LEU A 289 -14.63 -7.65 -8.88
C LEU A 289 -15.81 -8.43 -9.49
N LYS A 290 -17.06 -8.03 -9.18
CA LYS A 290 -18.25 -8.58 -9.83
C LYS A 290 -18.46 -8.04 -11.26
N SER A 291 -17.84 -6.93 -11.63
CA SER A 291 -17.99 -6.28 -12.94
C SER A 291 -16.93 -6.70 -13.97
N ILE A 292 -15.83 -7.35 -13.55
CA ILE A 292 -14.77 -7.79 -14.47
C ILE A 292 -15.20 -9.03 -15.27
N PRO A 293 -14.51 -9.35 -16.38
CA PRO A 293 -14.83 -10.53 -17.19
C PRO A 293 -14.82 -11.84 -16.39
N VAL A 294 -15.82 -12.68 -16.65
CA VAL A 294 -15.88 -14.04 -16.11
C VAL A 294 -14.81 -14.91 -16.75
N ILE A 295 -13.95 -15.51 -15.96
CA ILE A 295 -12.91 -16.44 -16.43
C ILE A 295 -13.01 -17.73 -15.63
N LYS A 296 -13.37 -18.82 -16.30
CA LYS A 296 -13.39 -20.16 -15.69
C LYS A 296 -11.96 -20.69 -15.61
N ASN A 297 -11.42 -20.82 -14.41
CA ASN A 297 -10.11 -21.38 -14.15
C ASN A 297 -10.09 -22.13 -12.83
N LYS A 298 -9.95 -23.45 -12.89
CA LYS A 298 -9.86 -24.29 -11.70
C LYS A 298 -8.42 -24.34 -11.22
N VAL A 299 -8.16 -23.81 -10.02
CA VAL A 299 -6.82 -23.71 -9.41
C VAL A 299 -6.46 -24.87 -8.47
N LYS A 300 -7.39 -25.81 -8.28
CA LYS A 300 -7.17 -27.04 -7.49
C LYS A 300 -6.97 -28.25 -8.41
#